data_fda61ec44f183a4ac80b8c6222a1e7f9
#
_entry.id   fda61ec44f183a4ac80b8c6222a1e7f9
#
_cell.length_a   1.000
_cell.length_b   1.000
_cell.length_c   1.000
_cell.angle_alpha   90.00
_cell.angle_beta   90.00
_cell.angle_gamma   90.00
#
_symmetry.space_group_name_H-M   'P 1'
#
loop_
_entity.id
_entity.type
_entity.pdbx_description
1 polymer ?
#
loop_
_entity_poly.entity_id
_entity_poly.type
_entity_poly.pdbx_seq_one_letter_code
_entity_poly.pdbx_strand_id
1 'polypeptide(L)' 'MSDQLPEPVRKEIFSALVEAQDQEMPVAESHREIARRFGIGHDVLRAIEREGLDNDWPPFED' A
#
# COMPACT_ATOMS: atom_id res chain seq x y z
N MET A 1 13.99 10.17 9.36
CA MET A 1 13.80 10.15 9.05
C MET A 1 13.03 10.28 8.49
N SER A 2 12.68 10.36 8.19
CA SER A 2 11.93 10.58 7.74
C SER A 2 11.45 10.35 6.71
N ASP A 3 11.49 9.55 6.26
CA ASP A 3 10.87 9.20 5.24
C ASP A 3 9.57 8.82 5.55
N GLN A 4 8.96 9.09 6.60
CA GLN A 4 7.68 8.75 6.80
C GLN A 4 6.75 9.56 6.10
N LEU A 5 5.87 9.05 5.30
CA LEU A 5 4.85 9.77 4.58
C LEU A 5 3.71 10.11 5.54
N PRO A 6 2.97 11.18 5.27
CA PRO A 6 1.81 11.50 6.10
C PRO A 6 0.80 10.37 6.09
N GLU A 7 0.06 10.27 7.16
CA GLU A 7 -0.90 9.17 7.27
C GLU A 7 -1.92 9.16 6.13
N PRO A 8 -2.46 10.31 5.70
CA PRO A 8 -3.41 10.25 4.58
C PRO A 8 -2.80 9.68 3.31
N VAL A 9 -1.52 9.96 3.09
CA VAL A 9 -0.84 9.43 1.91
C VAL A 9 -0.63 7.93 2.06
N ARG A 10 -0.25 7.49 3.26
CA ARG A 10 -0.06 6.07 3.48
C ARG A 10 -1.36 5.31 3.28
N LYS A 11 -2.47 5.90 3.72
CA LYS A 11 -3.76 5.26 3.52
C LYS A 11 -4.12 5.16 2.04
N GLU A 12 -3.77 6.19 1.30
CA GLU A 12 -4.05 6.19 -0.11
C GLU A 12 -3.25 5.11 -0.83
N ILE A 13 -1.99 4.94 -0.44
CA ILE A 13 -1.14 3.92 -1.03
C ILE A 13 -1.70 2.54 -0.69
N PHE A 14 -2.10 2.35 0.56
CA PHE A 14 -2.66 1.08 0.97
C PHE A 14 -3.93 0.77 0.18
N SER A 15 -4.77 1.77 -0.01
CA SER A 15 -6.00 1.59 -0.75
C SER A 15 -5.71 1.19 -2.20
N ALA A 16 -4.73 1.85 -2.81
CA ALA A 16 -4.37 1.53 -4.18
C ALA A 16 -3.83 0.11 -4.29
N LEU A 17 -3.05 -0.31 -3.28
CA LEU A 17 -2.48 -1.64 -3.30
C LEU A 17 -3.58 -2.70 -3.18
N VAL A 18 -4.51 -2.49 -2.27
CA VAL A 18 -5.59 -3.44 -2.09
C VAL A 18 -6.45 -3.52 -3.35
N GLU A 19 -6.67 -2.38 -3.96
CA GLU A 19 -7.47 -2.36 -5.16
C GLU A 19 -6.81 -3.12 -6.30
N ALA A 20 -5.50 -2.99 -6.43
CA ALA A 20 -4.78 -3.71 -7.45
C ALA A 20 -4.89 -5.21 -7.22
N GLN A 21 -4.76 -5.64 -5.98
CA GLN A 21 -4.86 -7.05 -5.69
C GLN A 21 -6.28 -7.56 -5.88
N ASP A 22 -7.25 -6.69 -5.65
CA ASP A 22 -8.62 -7.05 -5.85
C ASP A 22 -8.93 -7.30 -7.30
N GLN A 23 -8.16 -6.73 -8.22
CA GLN A 23 -8.33 -6.95 -9.62
C GLN A 23 -7.52 -8.16 -10.08
N GLU A 24 -7.22 -9.06 -9.15
CA GLU A 24 -6.54 -10.30 -9.47
C GLU A 24 -5.12 -10.11 -9.95
N MET A 25 -4.50 -8.99 -9.64
CA MET A 25 -3.11 -8.81 -9.97
C MET A 25 -2.27 -9.60 -8.97
N PRO A 26 -1.25 -10.33 -9.44
CA PRO A 26 -0.40 -11.08 -8.51
C PRO A 26 0.22 -10.14 -7.48
N VAL A 27 0.45 -10.66 -6.28
CA VAL A 27 0.93 -9.83 -5.20
C VAL A 27 2.24 -9.14 -5.57
N ALA A 28 3.19 -9.90 -6.11
CA ALA A 28 4.48 -9.32 -6.46
C ALA A 28 4.34 -8.22 -7.49
N GLU A 29 3.43 -8.41 -8.43
CA GLU A 29 3.25 -7.43 -9.47
C GLU A 29 2.53 -6.20 -8.94
N SER A 30 1.58 -6.39 -8.05
CA SER A 30 0.88 -5.26 -7.47
C SER A 30 1.84 -4.41 -6.64
N HIS A 31 2.76 -5.05 -5.91
CA HIS A 31 3.74 -4.31 -5.15
C HIS A 31 4.62 -3.49 -6.07
N ARG A 32 5.07 -4.08 -7.16
CA ARG A 32 5.95 -3.37 -8.08
C ARG A 32 5.24 -2.19 -8.73
N GLU A 33 4.00 -2.41 -9.14
CA GLU A 33 3.25 -1.37 -9.81
C GLU A 33 2.97 -0.20 -8.87
N ILE A 34 2.55 -0.47 -7.66
CA ILE A 34 2.22 0.58 -6.72
C ILE A 34 3.48 1.31 -6.26
N ALA A 35 4.57 0.59 -6.03
CA ALA A 35 5.80 1.23 -5.62
C ALA A 35 6.27 2.20 -6.69
N ARG A 36 6.15 1.81 -7.96
CA ARG A 36 6.55 2.67 -9.04
C ARG A 36 5.61 3.85 -9.18
N ARG A 37 4.33 3.61 -9.01
CA ARG A 37 3.34 4.66 -9.18
C ARG A 37 3.52 5.77 -8.16
N PHE A 38 3.83 5.42 -6.93
CA PHE A 38 3.99 6.40 -5.88
C PHE A 38 5.45 6.78 -5.63
N GLY A 39 6.37 6.16 -6.34
CA GLY A 39 7.78 6.53 -6.22
C GLY A 39 8.37 6.16 -4.87
N ILE A 40 7.99 5.01 -4.32
CA ILE A 40 8.50 4.58 -3.03
C ILE A 40 9.20 3.24 -3.18
N GLY A 41 10.01 2.91 -2.21
CA GLY A 41 10.70 1.64 -2.22
C GLY A 41 9.82 0.51 -1.77
N HIS A 42 10.24 -0.71 -2.07
CA HIS A 42 9.47 -1.88 -1.67
C HIS A 42 9.39 -2.01 -0.16
N ASP A 43 10.45 -1.64 0.54
CA ASP A 43 10.43 -1.75 2.00
C ASP A 43 9.42 -0.77 2.58
N VAL A 44 9.31 0.42 2.02
CA VAL A 44 8.32 1.39 2.47
C VAL A 44 6.93 0.87 2.18
N LEU A 45 6.73 0.31 1.01
CA LEU A 45 5.41 -0.20 0.64
C LEU A 45 4.99 -1.34 1.55
N ARG A 46 5.92 -2.23 1.87
CA ARG A 46 5.59 -3.34 2.74
C ARG A 46 5.25 -2.88 4.14
N ALA A 47 5.93 -1.84 4.62
CA ALA A 47 5.61 -1.30 5.92
C ALA A 47 4.22 -0.69 5.93
N ILE A 48 3.85 -0.03 4.84
CA ILE A 48 2.54 0.55 4.72
C ILE A 48 1.47 -0.54 4.69
N GLU A 49 1.74 -1.60 3.96
CA GLU A 49 0.79 -2.68 3.87
C GLU A 49 0.55 -3.29 5.24
N ARG A 50 1.61 -3.49 6.00
CA ARG A 50 1.49 -4.06 7.31
C ARG A 50 0.74 -3.13 8.24
N GLU A 51 1.03 -1.85 8.16
CA GLU A 51 0.36 -0.87 8.98
C GLU A 51 -1.14 -0.84 8.67
N GLY A 52 -1.48 -0.91 7.39
CA GLY A 52 -2.87 -0.90 7.01
C GLY A 52 -3.62 -2.13 7.51
N LEU A 53 -2.96 -3.28 7.45
CA LEU A 53 -3.58 -4.49 7.95
C LEU A 53 -3.78 -4.42 9.46
N ASP A 54 -2.80 -3.89 10.16
CA ASP A 54 -2.88 -3.79 11.61
C ASP A 54 -3.96 -2.82 12.03
N ASN A 55 -4.19 -1.80 11.26
CA ASN A 55 -5.16 -0.77 11.62
C ASN A 55 -6.47 -0.89 10.87
N ASP A 56 -6.63 -1.94 10.09
CA ASP A 56 -7.85 -2.16 9.33
C ASP A 56 -8.22 -0.96 8.48
N TRP A 57 -7.24 -0.43 7.79
CA TRP A 57 -7.50 0.72 6.94
C TRP A 57 -8.43 0.32 5.80
N PRO A 58 -9.31 1.23 5.35
CA PRO A 58 -10.13 0.94 4.19
C PRO A 58 -9.23 0.73 2.99
N PRO A 59 -9.71 0.01 2.01
CA PRO A 59 -11.09 -0.38 1.80
C PRO A 59 -11.43 -1.76 2.34
N PHE A 60 -10.95 -2.13 3.47
CA PHE A 60 -11.29 -3.36 3.98
C PHE A 60 -12.74 -3.41 4.19
N GLU A 61 -13.42 -4.40 3.75
CA GLU A 61 -14.73 -4.46 3.89
C GLU A 61 -15.00 -5.47 4.68
N ASP A 62 -15.54 -5.67 5.44
CA ASP A 62 -15.86 -6.65 6.17
C ASP A 62 -16.58 -7.30 5.96
#